data_ac4d5b85ce6e67db46d807d3f04d7a0b
#
_entry.id   ac4d5b85ce6e67db46d807d3f04d7a0b
#
_cell.length_a   1.000
_cell.length_b   1.000
_cell.length_c   1.000
_cell.angle_alpha   90.00
_cell.angle_beta   90.00
_cell.angle_gamma   90.00
#
_symmetry.space_group_name_H-M   'P 1'
#
loop_
_entity.id
_entity.type
_entity.pdbx_description
1 polymer ?
#
loop_
_entity_poly.entity_id
_entity_poly.type
_entity_poly.pdbx_seq_one_letter_code
_entity_poly.pdbx_strand_id
1 'polypeptide(L)'
;RDRSVSRGLGDVYKRQALIRKKEATQADYSTVFYVNVAISCVLYGLLYAAAPYIAVFFKVPDLIYICRILFLVIPLNALSLIQQTLLLKHFKLSVSARVNLWSLGIASVVAIAMAYGGMGVWSLVAQTLGLSFFRAVFFWVFNDWRPRWIFRMASLREFFGYSSNLVVSGIINNVFNKIYPIIIGKFYGMTQTGYYTQADKYQDIASSLISNIFRSVAFPVFSKVQDDLQRLKRICRKNVRAIAFFIFPIMLLMVVVSYPLISIMLKEQWVPSVPYFRLLCFSGICSPFIILFFDLFNSLGYSWLNLQLEIGKKIYLFAGIALFYSSGILWLIGWWISYSVLSLAASIFFARRFLGYGFGEYVKDIFPYFILALASAILSCGVYLLLPSDLWRLCLVPVVYVVLYLGGAYMLKLEMLQELSLIHISE
;
A
#
# COMPACT_ATOMS: atom_id res chain seq x y z
N ARG A 1 -3.26 11.83 29.02
CA ARG A 1 -1.91 11.86 28.41
C ARG A 1 -1.64 10.72 27.44
N ASP A 2 -2.68 10.08 26.85
CA ASP A 2 -2.51 8.93 25.92
C ASP A 2 -3.59 8.91 24.83
N ARG A 3 -3.83 10.03 24.16
CA ARG A 3 -4.89 10.13 23.13
C ARG A 3 -4.42 10.26 21.67
N SER A 4 -3.11 10.17 21.36
CA SER A 4 -2.62 10.58 20.04
C SER A 4 -2.02 9.49 19.13
N VAL A 5 -2.00 8.21 19.50
CA VAL A 5 -1.17 7.22 18.78
C VAL A 5 -1.91 6.29 17.78
N SER A 6 -3.21 6.49 17.50
CA SER A 6 -3.92 5.52 16.65
C SER A 6 -4.80 6.13 15.56
N ARG A 7 -4.22 6.67 14.50
CA ARG A 7 -4.97 7.11 13.32
C ARG A 7 -4.32 6.69 12.00
N GLY A 8 -4.41 5.44 11.64
CA GLY A 8 -4.08 4.96 10.31
C GLY A 8 -4.42 3.48 10.08
N LEU A 9 -5.42 3.17 9.23
CA LEU A 9 -5.84 1.86 8.70
C LEU A 9 -7.14 1.26 9.26
N GLY A 10 -8.22 1.34 8.45
CA GLY A 10 -9.59 1.02 8.86
C GLY A 10 -9.88 -0.42 9.33
N ASP A 11 -9.26 -1.47 8.79
CA ASP A 11 -9.47 -2.85 9.25
C ASP A 11 -8.60 -3.23 10.46
N VAL A 12 -7.46 -2.59 10.60
CA VAL A 12 -6.61 -2.70 11.78
C VAL A 12 -7.32 -2.12 13.01
N TYR A 13 -8.17 -1.13 12.84
CA TYR A 13 -8.80 -0.36 13.93
C TYR A 13 -10.00 -1.04 14.60
N LYS A 14 -10.84 -1.76 13.87
CA LYS A 14 -11.89 -2.58 14.50
C LYS A 14 -11.28 -3.66 15.40
N ARG A 15 -10.11 -4.19 14.98
CA ARG A 15 -9.32 -5.13 15.78
C ARG A 15 -8.67 -4.44 16.98
N GLN A 16 -8.21 -3.20 16.84
CA GLN A 16 -7.54 -2.45 17.93
C GLN A 16 -8.49 -2.14 19.09
N ALA A 17 -9.77 -1.89 18.87
CA ALA A 17 -10.72 -1.67 19.95
C ALA A 17 -10.85 -2.89 20.87
N LEU A 18 -10.90 -4.11 20.29
CA LEU A 18 -10.95 -5.36 21.04
C LEU A 18 -9.59 -5.75 21.67
N ILE A 19 -8.48 -5.43 20.99
CA ILE A 19 -7.13 -5.66 21.50
C ILE A 19 -6.82 -4.72 22.66
N ARG A 20 -7.29 -3.46 22.61
CA ARG A 20 -7.04 -2.46 23.65
C ARG A 20 -7.77 -2.74 24.97
N LYS A 21 -8.92 -3.41 24.92
CA LYS A 21 -9.65 -3.79 26.14
C LYS A 21 -8.92 -4.95 26.81
N LYS A 22 -8.21 -4.67 27.93
CA LYS A 22 -7.40 -5.66 28.67
C LYS A 22 -8.21 -6.91 29.06
N GLU A 23 -9.50 -6.73 29.42
CA GLU A 23 -10.42 -7.80 29.84
C GLU A 23 -11.70 -7.78 28.98
N ALA A 24 -11.60 -8.18 27.71
CA ALA A 24 -12.78 -8.37 26.88
C ALA A 24 -13.45 -9.72 27.25
N THR A 25 -14.73 -9.66 27.57
CA THR A 25 -15.53 -10.83 27.97
C THR A 25 -16.06 -11.60 26.77
N GLN A 26 -16.51 -12.84 27.01
CA GLN A 26 -17.20 -13.63 25.97
C GLN A 26 -18.41 -12.93 25.39
N ALA A 27 -19.15 -12.16 26.22
CA ALA A 27 -20.28 -11.37 25.79
C ALA A 27 -19.88 -10.24 24.84
N ASP A 28 -18.74 -9.58 25.06
CA ASP A 28 -18.20 -8.55 24.17
C ASP A 28 -17.87 -9.11 22.80
N TYR A 29 -17.14 -10.23 22.74
CA TYR A 29 -16.80 -10.89 21.46
C TYR A 29 -18.03 -11.37 20.71
N SER A 30 -19.01 -11.97 21.40
CA SER A 30 -20.24 -12.45 20.76
C SER A 30 -21.08 -11.29 20.22
N THR A 31 -21.23 -10.21 21.00
CA THR A 31 -21.97 -9.02 20.57
C THR A 31 -21.32 -8.39 19.31
N VAL A 32 -19.99 -8.19 19.31
CA VAL A 32 -19.26 -7.62 18.17
C VAL A 32 -19.35 -8.55 16.95
N PHE A 33 -19.30 -9.87 17.15
CA PHE A 33 -19.47 -10.86 16.09
C PHE A 33 -20.83 -10.71 15.40
N TYR A 34 -21.93 -10.78 16.14
CA TYR A 34 -23.28 -10.68 15.57
C TYR A 34 -23.53 -9.35 14.88
N VAL A 35 -23.12 -8.24 15.50
CA VAL A 35 -23.25 -6.92 14.89
C VAL A 35 -22.43 -6.81 13.60
N ASN A 36 -21.20 -7.32 13.58
CA ASN A 36 -20.37 -7.29 12.39
C ASN A 36 -20.94 -8.15 11.26
N VAL A 37 -21.46 -9.33 11.57
CA VAL A 37 -22.14 -10.18 10.59
C VAL A 37 -23.42 -9.51 10.08
N ALA A 38 -24.26 -8.95 10.97
CA ALA A 38 -25.47 -8.24 10.56
C ALA A 38 -25.18 -7.05 9.64
N ILE A 39 -24.20 -6.19 10.02
CA ILE A 39 -23.77 -5.05 9.19
C ILE A 39 -23.23 -5.54 7.85
N SER A 40 -22.44 -6.62 7.83
CA SER A 40 -21.89 -7.16 6.59
C SER A 40 -22.96 -7.74 5.66
N CYS A 41 -24.00 -8.38 6.20
CA CYS A 41 -25.13 -8.86 5.41
C CYS A 41 -25.97 -7.70 4.85
N VAL A 42 -26.24 -6.65 5.65
CA VAL A 42 -26.93 -5.46 5.16
C VAL A 42 -26.12 -4.77 4.06
N LEU A 43 -24.81 -4.61 4.26
CA LEU A 43 -23.92 -4.02 3.27
C LEU A 43 -23.86 -4.87 1.98
N TYR A 44 -23.83 -6.18 2.11
CA TYR A 44 -23.91 -7.09 0.97
C TYR A 44 -25.23 -6.89 0.21
N GLY A 45 -26.37 -6.83 0.91
CA GLY A 45 -27.68 -6.59 0.30
C GLY A 45 -27.76 -5.26 -0.45
N LEU A 46 -27.23 -4.18 0.14
CA LEU A 46 -27.14 -2.88 -0.51
C LEU A 46 -26.26 -2.92 -1.76
N LEU A 47 -25.09 -3.55 -1.69
CA LEU A 47 -24.19 -3.67 -2.83
C LEU A 47 -24.73 -4.61 -3.91
N TYR A 48 -25.44 -5.67 -3.52
CA TYR A 48 -26.13 -6.56 -4.44
C TYR A 48 -27.21 -5.81 -5.25
N ALA A 49 -27.98 -4.96 -4.59
CA ALA A 49 -28.95 -4.08 -5.23
C ALA A 49 -28.29 -2.96 -6.06
N ALA A 50 -27.10 -2.50 -5.67
CA ALA A 50 -26.33 -1.50 -6.40
C ALA A 50 -25.59 -2.06 -7.63
N ALA A 51 -25.41 -3.37 -7.77
CA ALA A 51 -24.65 -4.00 -8.85
C ALA A 51 -25.11 -3.59 -10.27
N PRO A 52 -26.40 -3.49 -10.60
CA PRO A 52 -26.84 -3.00 -11.90
C PRO A 52 -26.38 -1.56 -12.19
N TYR A 53 -26.44 -0.67 -11.20
CA TYR A 53 -26.01 0.71 -11.35
C TYR A 53 -24.49 0.80 -11.58
N ILE A 54 -23.70 -0.07 -10.94
CA ILE A 54 -22.26 -0.20 -11.18
C ILE A 54 -21.99 -0.64 -12.62
N ALA A 55 -22.70 -1.64 -13.11
CA ALA A 55 -22.56 -2.13 -14.48
C ALA A 55 -22.89 -1.05 -15.53
N VAL A 56 -23.96 -0.29 -15.32
CA VAL A 56 -24.32 0.86 -16.17
C VAL A 56 -23.25 1.95 -16.10
N PHE A 57 -22.75 2.26 -14.91
CA PHE A 57 -21.71 3.27 -14.72
C PHE A 57 -20.45 2.95 -15.52
N PHE A 58 -20.00 1.70 -15.53
CA PHE A 58 -18.81 1.25 -16.26
C PHE A 58 -19.10 0.78 -17.69
N LYS A 59 -20.37 0.73 -18.11
CA LYS A 59 -20.82 0.23 -19.40
C LYS A 59 -20.43 -1.23 -19.70
N VAL A 60 -20.40 -2.07 -18.67
CA VAL A 60 -20.05 -3.50 -18.76
C VAL A 60 -21.13 -4.35 -18.10
N PRO A 61 -22.04 -4.97 -18.88
CA PRO A 61 -23.18 -5.74 -18.33
C PRO A 61 -22.76 -6.90 -17.44
N ASP A 62 -21.69 -7.61 -17.79
CA ASP A 62 -21.20 -8.77 -17.04
C ASP A 62 -20.79 -8.45 -15.60
N LEU A 63 -20.53 -7.17 -15.29
CA LEU A 63 -20.22 -6.73 -13.93
C LEU A 63 -21.35 -6.99 -12.94
N ILE A 64 -22.60 -7.13 -13.38
CA ILE A 64 -23.73 -7.42 -12.49
C ILE A 64 -23.48 -8.74 -11.75
N TYR A 65 -23.20 -9.80 -12.50
CA TYR A 65 -22.98 -11.13 -11.92
C TYR A 65 -21.68 -11.20 -11.14
N ILE A 66 -20.61 -10.63 -11.69
CA ILE A 66 -19.28 -10.57 -11.05
C ILE A 66 -19.37 -9.85 -9.70
N CYS A 67 -19.97 -8.67 -9.66
CA CYS A 67 -20.10 -7.87 -8.43
C CYS A 67 -20.96 -8.60 -7.40
N ARG A 68 -22.13 -9.14 -7.79
CA ARG A 68 -23.03 -9.86 -6.87
C ARG A 68 -22.34 -11.01 -6.17
N ILE A 69 -21.55 -11.79 -6.91
CA ILE A 69 -20.81 -12.93 -6.36
C ILE A 69 -19.59 -12.45 -5.56
N LEU A 70 -18.84 -11.48 -6.07
CA LEU A 70 -17.64 -10.98 -5.42
C LEU A 70 -17.93 -10.30 -4.07
N PHE A 71 -19.06 -9.61 -3.94
CA PHE A 71 -19.46 -8.95 -2.69
C PHE A 71 -19.73 -9.93 -1.54
N LEU A 72 -19.91 -11.25 -1.80
CA LEU A 72 -19.95 -12.30 -0.77
C LEU A 72 -18.67 -12.37 0.07
N VAL A 73 -17.56 -11.82 -0.43
CA VAL A 73 -16.32 -11.65 0.36
C VAL A 73 -16.57 -10.89 1.66
N ILE A 74 -17.53 -9.94 1.67
CA ILE A 74 -17.80 -9.08 2.84
C ILE A 74 -18.34 -9.91 4.02
N PRO A 75 -19.44 -10.67 3.90
CA PRO A 75 -19.91 -11.51 4.99
C PRO A 75 -18.94 -12.66 5.32
N LEU A 76 -18.21 -13.23 4.35
CA LEU A 76 -17.20 -14.24 4.63
C LEU A 76 -16.06 -13.72 5.50
N ASN A 77 -15.56 -12.51 5.23
CA ASN A 77 -14.55 -11.88 6.07
C ASN A 77 -15.08 -11.52 7.46
N ALA A 78 -16.36 -11.13 7.57
CA ALA A 78 -16.98 -10.85 8.86
C ALA A 78 -17.01 -12.07 9.77
N LEU A 79 -17.24 -13.27 9.21
CA LEU A 79 -17.24 -14.54 9.96
C LEU A 79 -15.85 -14.87 10.55
N SER A 80 -14.76 -14.44 9.95
CA SER A 80 -13.39 -14.74 10.39
C SER A 80 -12.77 -13.66 11.30
N LEU A 81 -13.38 -12.47 11.41
CA LEU A 81 -12.79 -11.31 12.06
C LEU A 81 -12.46 -11.53 13.53
N ILE A 82 -13.38 -12.12 14.30
CA ILE A 82 -13.18 -12.33 15.75
C ILE A 82 -12.13 -13.41 15.99
N GLN A 83 -12.16 -14.52 15.25
CA GLN A 83 -11.18 -15.60 15.36
C GLN A 83 -9.76 -15.09 15.10
N GLN A 84 -9.60 -14.29 14.04
CA GLN A 84 -8.31 -13.69 13.72
C GLN A 84 -7.86 -12.70 14.78
N THR A 85 -8.79 -11.90 15.35
CA THR A 85 -8.47 -10.93 16.41
C THR A 85 -8.00 -11.65 17.69
N LEU A 86 -8.64 -12.76 18.05
CA LEU A 86 -8.26 -13.55 19.22
C LEU A 86 -6.88 -14.19 19.06
N LEU A 87 -6.57 -14.74 17.89
CA LEU A 87 -5.24 -15.30 17.61
C LEU A 87 -4.15 -14.22 17.71
N LEU A 88 -4.41 -13.01 17.23
CA LEU A 88 -3.49 -11.88 17.37
C LEU A 88 -3.34 -11.45 18.85
N LYS A 89 -4.44 -11.36 19.60
CA LYS A 89 -4.43 -10.98 21.02
C LYS A 89 -3.66 -11.98 21.87
N HIS A 90 -3.73 -13.28 21.55
CA HIS A 90 -3.00 -14.35 22.24
C HIS A 90 -1.61 -14.63 21.64
N PHE A 91 -1.09 -13.75 20.76
CA PHE A 91 0.22 -13.89 20.11
C PHE A 91 0.41 -15.20 19.32
N LYS A 92 -0.68 -15.88 18.93
CA LYS A 92 -0.64 -17.09 18.08
C LYS A 92 -0.44 -16.75 16.60
N LEU A 93 0.61 -15.96 16.30
CA LEU A 93 0.89 -15.46 14.95
C LEU A 93 1.20 -16.58 13.97
N SER A 94 1.86 -17.66 14.43
CA SER A 94 2.16 -18.84 13.62
C SER A 94 0.91 -19.55 13.10
N VAL A 95 -0.17 -19.60 13.91
CA VAL A 95 -1.46 -20.17 13.48
C VAL A 95 -2.08 -19.30 12.41
N SER A 96 -2.11 -17.97 12.63
CA SER A 96 -2.63 -17.02 11.64
C SER A 96 -1.86 -17.09 10.32
N ALA A 97 -0.53 -17.22 10.37
CA ALA A 97 0.31 -17.37 9.18
C ALA A 97 -0.03 -18.67 8.42
N ARG A 98 -0.13 -19.81 9.12
CA ARG A 98 -0.52 -21.10 8.52
C ARG A 98 -1.89 -21.03 7.86
N VAL A 99 -2.91 -20.48 8.54
CA VAL A 99 -4.25 -20.30 7.96
C VAL A 99 -4.19 -19.49 6.68
N ASN A 100 -3.45 -18.36 6.68
CA ASN A 100 -3.32 -17.53 5.48
C ASN A 100 -2.61 -18.26 4.34
N LEU A 101 -1.53 -19.01 4.62
CA LEU A 101 -0.78 -19.77 3.61
C LEU A 101 -1.64 -20.89 2.99
N TRP A 102 -2.30 -21.71 3.81
CA TRP A 102 -3.16 -22.77 3.32
C TRP A 102 -4.34 -22.23 2.52
N SER A 103 -5.00 -21.18 3.01
CA SER A 103 -6.11 -20.55 2.30
C SER A 103 -5.68 -20.00 0.95
N LEU A 104 -4.54 -19.33 0.90
CA LEU A 104 -3.98 -18.79 -0.34
C LEU A 104 -3.58 -19.92 -1.30
N GLY A 105 -2.91 -20.95 -0.80
CA GLY A 105 -2.49 -22.10 -1.61
C GLY A 105 -3.68 -22.79 -2.30
N ILE A 106 -4.68 -23.17 -1.54
CA ILE A 106 -5.87 -23.84 -2.07
C ILE A 106 -6.64 -22.95 -3.05
N ALA A 107 -6.88 -21.68 -2.66
CA ALA A 107 -7.58 -20.74 -3.53
C ALA A 107 -6.83 -20.48 -4.85
N SER A 108 -5.49 -20.44 -4.80
CA SER A 108 -4.66 -20.27 -6.00
C SER A 108 -4.70 -21.50 -6.90
N VAL A 109 -4.63 -22.71 -6.34
CA VAL A 109 -4.75 -23.96 -7.14
C VAL A 109 -6.10 -24.02 -7.84
N VAL A 110 -7.20 -23.73 -7.14
CA VAL A 110 -8.54 -23.69 -7.74
C VAL A 110 -8.61 -22.63 -8.86
N ALA A 111 -8.09 -21.44 -8.62
CA ALA A 111 -8.10 -20.37 -9.61
C ALA A 111 -7.28 -20.72 -10.86
N ILE A 112 -6.11 -21.35 -10.69
CA ILE A 112 -5.25 -21.80 -11.78
C ILE A 112 -5.97 -22.88 -12.59
N ALA A 113 -6.57 -23.87 -11.94
CA ALA A 113 -7.34 -24.92 -12.62
C ALA A 113 -8.49 -24.33 -13.45
N MET A 114 -9.25 -23.38 -12.88
CA MET A 114 -10.32 -22.66 -13.60
C MET A 114 -9.78 -21.81 -14.77
N ALA A 115 -8.61 -21.18 -14.61
CA ALA A 115 -8.00 -20.42 -15.67
C ALA A 115 -7.57 -21.30 -16.85
N TYR A 116 -6.97 -22.47 -16.58
CA TYR A 116 -6.67 -23.48 -17.62
C TYR A 116 -7.94 -24.05 -18.26
N GLY A 117 -9.05 -24.13 -17.52
CA GLY A 117 -10.37 -24.49 -18.03
C GLY A 117 -11.04 -23.39 -18.88
N GLY A 118 -10.36 -22.27 -19.15
CA GLY A 118 -10.88 -21.20 -20.00
C GLY A 118 -11.92 -20.28 -19.34
N MET A 119 -12.10 -20.35 -18.02
CA MET A 119 -13.13 -19.58 -17.30
C MET A 119 -12.80 -18.07 -17.14
N GLY A 120 -11.66 -17.58 -17.65
CA GLY A 120 -11.30 -16.17 -17.73
C GLY A 120 -11.44 -15.43 -16.40
N VAL A 121 -12.27 -14.39 -16.36
CA VAL A 121 -12.48 -13.53 -15.16
C VAL A 121 -13.01 -14.31 -13.96
N TRP A 122 -13.77 -15.39 -14.18
CA TRP A 122 -14.32 -16.20 -13.11
C TRP A 122 -13.25 -16.90 -12.27
N SER A 123 -12.08 -17.18 -12.84
CA SER A 123 -10.94 -17.71 -12.09
C SER A 123 -10.45 -16.72 -11.00
N LEU A 124 -10.45 -15.42 -11.29
CA LEU A 124 -10.08 -14.38 -10.32
C LEU A 124 -11.15 -14.19 -9.24
N VAL A 125 -12.42 -14.31 -9.63
CA VAL A 125 -13.55 -14.29 -8.68
C VAL A 125 -13.43 -15.47 -7.73
N ALA A 126 -13.18 -16.69 -8.27
CA ALA A 126 -13.01 -17.90 -7.48
C ALA A 126 -11.79 -17.80 -6.54
N GLN A 127 -10.67 -17.21 -6.99
CA GLN A 127 -9.49 -16.97 -6.14
C GLN A 127 -9.84 -16.09 -4.94
N THR A 128 -10.52 -14.98 -5.18
CA THR A 128 -10.82 -13.98 -4.12
C THR A 128 -11.84 -14.53 -3.13
N LEU A 129 -12.90 -15.18 -3.62
CA LEU A 129 -13.90 -15.83 -2.78
C LEU A 129 -13.35 -17.05 -2.07
N GLY A 130 -12.60 -17.89 -2.78
CA GLY A 130 -11.96 -19.08 -2.20
C GLY A 130 -11.01 -18.71 -1.07
N LEU A 131 -10.19 -17.68 -1.27
CA LEU A 131 -9.32 -17.17 -0.21
C LEU A 131 -10.10 -16.75 1.04
N SER A 132 -11.19 -16.00 0.88
CA SER A 132 -12.03 -15.56 2.00
C SER A 132 -12.79 -16.72 2.66
N PHE A 133 -13.28 -17.66 1.85
CA PHE A 133 -13.99 -18.85 2.32
C PHE A 133 -13.07 -19.78 3.11
N PHE A 134 -11.95 -20.22 2.52
CA PHE A 134 -11.00 -21.11 3.21
C PHE A 134 -10.39 -20.46 4.45
N ARG A 135 -10.14 -19.13 4.39
CA ARG A 135 -9.71 -18.38 5.57
C ARG A 135 -10.76 -18.42 6.68
N ALA A 136 -12.03 -18.22 6.37
CA ALA A 136 -13.12 -18.32 7.33
C ALA A 136 -13.17 -19.74 7.92
N VAL A 137 -13.19 -20.79 7.08
CA VAL A 137 -13.23 -22.19 7.52
C VAL A 137 -12.04 -22.51 8.44
N PHE A 138 -10.81 -22.22 8.01
CA PHE A 138 -9.62 -22.56 8.80
C PHE A 138 -9.53 -21.76 10.09
N PHE A 139 -9.91 -20.50 10.13
CA PHE A 139 -9.97 -19.76 11.40
C PHE A 139 -10.98 -20.38 12.37
N TRP A 140 -12.10 -20.91 11.88
CA TRP A 140 -13.07 -21.63 12.72
C TRP A 140 -12.56 -22.99 13.17
N VAL A 141 -11.78 -23.69 12.37
CA VAL A 141 -11.18 -24.99 12.72
C VAL A 141 -10.04 -24.83 13.72
N PHE A 142 -9.14 -23.87 13.51
CA PHE A 142 -7.93 -23.70 14.33
C PHE A 142 -8.10 -22.81 15.57
N ASN A 143 -9.30 -22.28 15.81
CA ASN A 143 -9.61 -21.51 17.00
C ASN A 143 -10.81 -22.12 17.73
N ASP A 144 -10.67 -22.32 19.03
CA ASP A 144 -11.69 -22.95 19.88
C ASP A 144 -12.85 -21.99 20.24
N TRP A 145 -12.69 -20.71 20.01
CA TRP A 145 -13.72 -19.74 20.35
C TRP A 145 -14.96 -19.92 19.48
N ARG A 146 -16.13 -19.92 20.14
CA ARG A 146 -17.43 -19.96 19.48
C ARG A 146 -18.33 -18.85 20.02
N PRO A 147 -19.14 -18.19 19.18
CA PRO A 147 -20.09 -17.17 19.63
C PRO A 147 -21.17 -17.83 20.51
N ARG A 148 -21.50 -17.16 21.62
CA ARG A 148 -22.66 -17.49 22.43
C ARG A 148 -23.80 -16.54 22.12
N TRP A 149 -25.03 -16.98 22.29
CA TRP A 149 -26.24 -16.16 22.09
C TRP A 149 -26.40 -15.13 23.22
N ILE A 150 -25.38 -14.27 23.39
CA ILE A 150 -25.37 -13.21 24.41
C ILE A 150 -25.17 -11.89 23.68
N PHE A 151 -26.10 -10.96 23.85
CA PHE A 151 -26.05 -9.63 23.28
C PHE A 151 -26.07 -8.59 24.38
N ARG A 152 -25.05 -7.73 24.43
CA ARG A 152 -24.93 -6.64 25.40
C ARG A 152 -24.96 -5.28 24.67
N MET A 153 -26.02 -4.50 24.88
CA MET A 153 -26.14 -3.16 24.29
C MET A 153 -25.04 -2.19 24.78
N ALA A 154 -24.60 -2.34 26.05
CA ALA A 154 -23.52 -1.54 26.61
C ALA A 154 -22.20 -1.75 25.85
N SER A 155 -21.84 -3.03 25.55
CA SER A 155 -20.68 -3.36 24.74
C SER A 155 -20.78 -2.77 23.34
N LEU A 156 -21.97 -2.86 22.71
CA LEU A 156 -22.19 -2.26 21.39
C LEU A 156 -21.95 -0.75 21.42
N ARG A 157 -22.51 -0.03 22.38
CA ARG A 157 -22.38 1.43 22.48
C ARG A 157 -20.93 1.88 22.70
N GLU A 158 -20.18 1.13 23.53
CA GLU A 158 -18.76 1.36 23.78
C GLU A 158 -17.92 1.17 22.50
N PHE A 159 -18.13 0.06 21.79
CA PHE A 159 -17.37 -0.26 20.57
C PHE A 159 -17.80 0.59 19.37
N PHE A 160 -19.08 0.90 19.23
CA PHE A 160 -19.61 1.68 18.11
C PHE A 160 -19.14 3.13 18.14
N GLY A 161 -19.16 3.77 19.32
CA GLY A 161 -18.70 5.16 19.48
C GLY A 161 -17.21 5.34 19.12
N TYR A 162 -16.38 4.34 19.41
CA TYR A 162 -14.96 4.38 19.05
C TYR A 162 -14.71 3.98 17.58
N SER A 163 -15.42 2.97 17.10
CA SER A 163 -15.17 2.37 15.79
C SER A 163 -15.78 3.14 14.63
N SER A 164 -16.90 3.85 14.84
CA SER A 164 -17.64 4.55 13.77
C SER A 164 -16.77 5.59 13.04
N ASN A 165 -16.09 6.45 13.77
CA ASN A 165 -15.21 7.46 13.20
C ASN A 165 -14.05 6.84 12.41
N LEU A 166 -13.53 5.70 12.87
CA LEU A 166 -12.44 4.99 12.23
C LEU A 166 -12.90 4.29 10.95
N VAL A 167 -14.08 3.70 10.97
CA VAL A 167 -14.69 3.06 9.79
C VAL A 167 -14.95 4.10 8.71
N VAL A 168 -15.58 5.23 9.06
CA VAL A 168 -15.83 6.32 8.09
C VAL A 168 -14.52 6.85 7.51
N SER A 169 -13.52 7.12 8.35
CA SER A 169 -12.19 7.54 7.88
C SER A 169 -11.53 6.50 6.97
N GLY A 170 -11.66 5.22 7.30
CA GLY A 170 -11.14 4.12 6.50
C GLY A 170 -11.83 4.00 5.13
N ILE A 171 -13.15 4.12 5.09
CA ILE A 171 -13.92 4.13 3.83
C ILE A 171 -13.49 5.31 2.96
N ILE A 172 -13.47 6.51 3.53
CA ILE A 172 -13.05 7.72 2.82
C ILE A 172 -11.64 7.51 2.23
N ASN A 173 -10.66 7.08 3.03
CA ASN A 173 -9.30 6.86 2.54
C ASN A 173 -9.23 5.80 1.43
N ASN A 174 -9.94 4.69 1.56
CA ASN A 174 -9.95 3.66 0.53
C ASN A 174 -10.59 4.14 -0.79
N VAL A 175 -11.70 4.88 -0.72
CA VAL A 175 -12.33 5.47 -1.91
C VAL A 175 -11.36 6.44 -2.60
N PHE A 176 -10.71 7.32 -1.84
CA PHE A 176 -9.76 8.27 -2.40
C PHE A 176 -8.52 7.59 -3.00
N ASN A 177 -8.01 6.53 -2.38
CA ASN A 177 -6.87 5.78 -2.91
C ASN A 177 -7.21 5.01 -4.20
N LYS A 178 -8.49 4.72 -4.44
CA LYS A 178 -8.96 4.03 -5.65
C LYS A 178 -9.66 4.93 -6.65
N ILE A 179 -9.62 6.24 -6.45
CA ILE A 179 -10.32 7.19 -7.32
C ILE A 179 -9.80 7.15 -8.77
N TYR A 180 -8.48 7.01 -8.97
CA TYR A 180 -7.88 6.93 -10.30
C TYR A 180 -8.35 5.73 -11.12
N PRO A 181 -8.27 4.48 -10.62
CA PRO A 181 -8.86 3.34 -11.32
C PRO A 181 -10.34 3.52 -11.66
N ILE A 182 -11.13 4.15 -10.77
CA ILE A 182 -12.55 4.42 -11.01
C ILE A 182 -12.74 5.41 -12.16
N ILE A 183 -12.01 6.51 -12.17
CA ILE A 183 -12.07 7.53 -13.23
C ILE A 183 -11.60 6.96 -14.56
N ILE A 184 -10.46 6.24 -14.58
CA ILE A 184 -9.95 5.60 -15.79
C ILE A 184 -10.97 4.60 -16.33
N GLY A 185 -11.58 3.77 -15.47
CA GLY A 185 -12.59 2.80 -15.87
C GLY A 185 -13.85 3.44 -16.47
N LYS A 186 -14.27 4.58 -15.93
CA LYS A 186 -15.43 5.32 -16.41
C LYS A 186 -15.21 5.98 -17.77
N PHE A 187 -14.07 6.62 -17.98
CA PHE A 187 -13.81 7.47 -19.14
C PHE A 187 -13.01 6.78 -20.24
N TYR A 188 -12.13 5.83 -19.89
CA TYR A 188 -11.20 5.17 -20.82
C TYR A 188 -11.41 3.65 -20.95
N GLY A 189 -12.32 3.09 -20.16
CA GLY A 189 -12.71 1.68 -20.25
C GLY A 189 -11.83 0.72 -19.41
N MET A 190 -12.29 -0.53 -19.31
CA MET A 190 -11.70 -1.52 -18.40
C MET A 190 -10.31 -1.99 -18.81
N THR A 191 -10.01 -2.05 -20.10
CA THR A 191 -8.69 -2.43 -20.61
C THR A 191 -7.61 -1.46 -20.12
N GLN A 192 -7.89 -0.16 -20.23
CA GLN A 192 -6.97 0.87 -19.79
C GLN A 192 -6.83 0.89 -18.26
N THR A 193 -7.92 0.62 -17.55
CA THR A 193 -7.89 0.44 -16.09
C THR A 193 -7.01 -0.74 -15.72
N GLY A 194 -7.07 -1.83 -16.48
CA GLY A 194 -6.21 -2.99 -16.32
C GLY A 194 -4.73 -2.62 -16.43
N TYR A 195 -4.35 -1.93 -17.51
CA TYR A 195 -2.96 -1.48 -17.72
C TYR A 195 -2.47 -0.57 -16.60
N TYR A 196 -3.28 0.42 -16.20
CA TYR A 196 -2.94 1.32 -15.10
C TYR A 196 -2.80 0.58 -13.77
N THR A 197 -3.75 -0.27 -13.41
CA THR A 197 -3.74 -0.95 -12.10
C THR A 197 -2.60 -1.96 -11.98
N GLN A 198 -2.21 -2.62 -13.07
CA GLN A 198 -1.04 -3.49 -13.05
C GLN A 198 0.26 -2.67 -12.93
N ALA A 199 0.39 -1.58 -13.66
CA ALA A 199 1.51 -0.67 -13.55
C ALA A 199 1.66 -0.11 -12.11
N ASP A 200 0.57 0.36 -11.53
CA ASP A 200 0.50 0.87 -10.16
C ASP A 200 0.88 -0.19 -9.13
N LYS A 201 0.36 -1.42 -9.29
CA LYS A 201 0.64 -2.55 -8.38
C LYS A 201 2.13 -2.89 -8.31
N TYR A 202 2.80 -3.01 -9.46
CA TYR A 202 4.22 -3.36 -9.47
C TYR A 202 5.10 -2.25 -8.90
N GLN A 203 4.79 -1.01 -9.22
CA GLN A 203 5.48 0.15 -8.64
C GLN A 203 5.24 0.23 -7.12
N ASP A 204 3.99 0.02 -6.67
CA ASP A 204 3.63 0.09 -5.24
C ASP A 204 4.31 -1.00 -4.41
N ILE A 205 4.50 -2.21 -4.93
CA ILE A 205 5.23 -3.29 -4.23
C ILE A 205 6.62 -2.80 -3.81
N ALA A 206 7.39 -2.22 -4.73
CA ALA A 206 8.75 -1.75 -4.43
C ALA A 206 8.76 -0.55 -3.48
N SER A 207 7.87 0.42 -3.70
CA SER A 207 7.74 1.62 -2.87
C SER A 207 7.26 1.30 -1.45
N SER A 208 6.25 0.43 -1.32
CA SER A 208 5.67 0.07 -0.03
C SER A 208 6.60 -0.80 0.82
N LEU A 209 7.40 -1.67 0.22
CA LEU A 209 8.42 -2.44 0.95
C LEU A 209 9.41 -1.51 1.65
N ILE A 210 9.98 -0.55 0.92
CA ILE A 210 10.91 0.44 1.49
C ILE A 210 10.21 1.27 2.56
N SER A 211 9.02 1.78 2.27
CA SER A 211 8.24 2.58 3.21
C SER A 211 7.97 1.86 4.53
N ASN A 212 7.59 0.58 4.47
CA ASN A 212 7.26 -0.22 5.65
C ASN A 212 8.50 -0.54 6.50
N ILE A 213 9.64 -0.85 5.86
CA ILE A 213 10.91 -1.08 6.57
C ILE A 213 11.29 0.16 7.36
N PHE A 214 11.35 1.32 6.70
CA PHE A 214 11.76 2.55 7.37
C PHE A 214 10.75 3.02 8.41
N ARG A 215 9.45 2.87 8.16
CA ARG A 215 8.40 3.21 9.11
C ARG A 215 8.49 2.41 10.40
N SER A 216 8.80 1.12 10.31
CA SER A 216 8.91 0.24 11.48
C SER A 216 10.03 0.66 12.45
N VAL A 217 11.08 1.30 11.93
CA VAL A 217 12.22 1.76 12.70
C VAL A 217 12.14 3.25 13.04
N ALA A 218 11.78 4.10 12.07
CA ALA A 218 11.83 5.55 12.22
C ALA A 218 10.83 6.08 13.25
N PHE A 219 9.57 5.61 13.23
CA PHE A 219 8.53 6.12 14.11
C PHE A 219 8.83 5.91 15.61
N PRO A 220 9.23 4.71 16.09
CA PRO A 220 9.63 4.52 17.49
C PRO A 220 10.85 5.37 17.90
N VAL A 221 11.80 5.53 17.00
CA VAL A 221 13.01 6.34 17.27
C VAL A 221 12.64 7.81 17.36
N PHE A 222 11.85 8.35 16.43
CA PHE A 222 11.39 9.75 16.49
C PHE A 222 10.63 10.03 17.79
N SER A 223 9.76 9.14 18.21
CA SER A 223 9.00 9.29 19.46
C SER A 223 9.88 9.29 20.71
N LYS A 224 11.01 8.58 20.69
CA LYS A 224 11.97 8.58 21.84
C LYS A 224 12.80 9.85 21.93
N VAL A 225 13.04 10.55 20.83
CA VAL A 225 13.92 11.72 20.78
C VAL A 225 13.17 13.01 20.45
N GLN A 226 11.85 13.02 20.54
CA GLN A 226 10.97 14.14 20.16
C GLN A 226 11.28 15.44 20.91
N ASP A 227 11.82 15.34 22.12
CA ASP A 227 12.15 16.49 22.97
C ASP A 227 13.51 17.13 22.62
N ASP A 228 14.37 16.42 21.88
CA ASP A 228 15.67 16.93 21.38
C ASP A 228 15.60 17.16 19.86
N LEU A 229 15.23 18.36 19.47
CA LEU A 229 15.05 18.73 18.05
C LEU A 229 16.33 18.61 17.22
N GLN A 230 17.51 18.83 17.81
CA GLN A 230 18.78 18.69 17.06
C GLN A 230 19.09 17.23 16.77
N ARG A 231 18.90 16.38 17.75
CA ARG A 231 19.05 14.93 17.60
C ARG A 231 18.01 14.37 16.64
N LEU A 232 16.75 14.82 16.76
CA LEU A 232 15.66 14.42 15.87
C LEU A 232 15.96 14.82 14.40
N LYS A 233 16.46 16.04 14.17
CA LYS A 233 16.90 16.50 12.83
C LYS A 233 17.98 15.60 12.26
N ARG A 234 19.00 15.25 13.05
CA ARG A 234 20.09 14.36 12.62
C ARG A 234 19.56 12.98 12.21
N ILE A 235 18.67 12.39 13.02
CA ILE A 235 18.07 11.09 12.74
C ILE A 235 17.15 11.18 11.52
N CYS A 236 16.36 12.24 11.36
CA CYS A 236 15.53 12.45 10.18
C CYS A 236 16.38 12.50 8.90
N ARG A 237 17.46 13.25 8.89
CA ARG A 237 18.41 13.34 7.77
C ARG A 237 19.04 11.99 7.45
N LYS A 238 19.42 11.22 8.46
CA LYS A 238 19.96 9.86 8.28
C LYS A 238 18.93 8.96 7.60
N ASN A 239 17.66 8.97 8.03
CA ASN A 239 16.59 8.21 7.40
C ASN A 239 16.32 8.66 5.95
N VAL A 240 16.35 9.97 5.67
CA VAL A 240 16.21 10.51 4.31
C VAL A 240 17.30 9.96 3.38
N ARG A 241 18.57 9.98 3.83
CA ARG A 241 19.70 9.43 3.05
C ARG A 241 19.57 7.92 2.85
N ALA A 242 19.16 7.19 3.88
CA ALA A 242 18.95 5.77 3.81
C ALA A 242 17.81 5.40 2.83
N ILE A 243 16.66 6.10 2.90
CA ILE A 243 15.59 5.94 1.93
C ILE A 243 16.10 6.24 0.51
N ALA A 244 16.83 7.34 0.32
CA ALA A 244 17.37 7.73 -0.98
C ALA A 244 18.31 6.67 -1.56
N PHE A 245 19.18 6.08 -0.72
CA PHE A 245 20.09 5.00 -1.11
C PHE A 245 19.40 3.78 -1.70
N PHE A 246 18.19 3.44 -1.23
CA PHE A 246 17.44 2.30 -1.74
C PHE A 246 16.40 2.67 -2.81
N ILE A 247 15.63 3.77 -2.62
CA ILE A 247 14.50 4.06 -3.51
C ILE A 247 14.92 4.49 -4.91
N PHE A 248 15.95 5.34 -5.03
CA PHE A 248 16.38 5.81 -6.34
C PHE A 248 16.88 4.67 -7.22
N PRO A 249 17.84 3.80 -6.78
CA PRO A 249 18.30 2.73 -7.65
C PRO A 249 17.19 1.74 -7.99
N ILE A 250 16.31 1.39 -7.06
CA ILE A 250 15.24 0.44 -7.34
C ILE A 250 14.25 1.02 -8.36
N MET A 251 13.79 2.25 -8.18
CA MET A 251 12.81 2.84 -9.10
C MET A 251 13.40 3.10 -10.49
N LEU A 252 14.64 3.61 -10.58
CA LEU A 252 15.29 3.85 -11.86
C LEU A 252 15.63 2.54 -12.57
N LEU A 253 16.07 1.51 -11.87
CA LEU A 253 16.24 0.17 -12.44
C LEU A 253 14.91 -0.35 -13.01
N MET A 254 13.80 -0.22 -12.26
CA MET A 254 12.49 -0.64 -12.75
C MET A 254 12.06 0.10 -14.02
N VAL A 255 12.42 1.39 -14.16
CA VAL A 255 12.20 2.15 -15.39
C VAL A 255 13.00 1.57 -16.56
N VAL A 256 14.29 1.23 -16.35
CA VAL A 256 15.17 0.65 -17.40
C VAL A 256 14.66 -0.71 -17.86
N VAL A 257 14.35 -1.62 -16.92
CA VAL A 257 13.91 -2.99 -17.24
C VAL A 257 12.39 -3.10 -17.43
N SER A 258 11.66 -1.99 -17.50
CA SER A 258 10.20 -1.97 -17.55
C SER A 258 9.59 -2.83 -18.66
N TYR A 259 10.17 -2.77 -19.86
CA TYR A 259 9.69 -3.54 -21.00
C TYR A 259 9.91 -5.05 -20.82
N PRO A 260 11.14 -5.57 -20.64
CA PRO A 260 11.34 -7.00 -20.45
C PRO A 260 10.66 -7.54 -19.17
N LEU A 261 10.54 -6.73 -18.14
CA LEU A 261 9.81 -7.11 -16.93
C LEU A 261 8.34 -7.41 -17.24
N ILE A 262 7.67 -6.52 -17.96
CA ILE A 262 6.24 -6.65 -18.27
C ILE A 262 6.02 -7.71 -19.35
N SER A 263 6.82 -7.75 -20.40
CA SER A 263 6.67 -8.72 -21.50
C SER A 263 6.84 -10.15 -21.03
N ILE A 264 7.83 -10.44 -20.18
CA ILE A 264 8.10 -11.78 -19.66
C ILE A 264 7.09 -12.17 -18.56
N MET A 265 6.84 -11.31 -17.59
CA MET A 265 5.96 -11.65 -16.46
C MET A 265 4.48 -11.66 -16.82
N LEU A 266 4.02 -10.76 -17.69
CA LEU A 266 2.61 -10.56 -17.99
C LEU A 266 2.24 -10.90 -19.44
N LYS A 267 3.21 -11.23 -20.29
CA LYS A 267 3.10 -11.45 -21.74
C LYS A 267 2.85 -10.13 -22.52
N GLU A 268 2.96 -10.23 -23.85
CA GLU A 268 2.94 -9.10 -24.77
C GLU A 268 1.65 -8.24 -24.71
N GLN A 269 0.53 -8.86 -24.39
CA GLN A 269 -0.75 -8.13 -24.26
C GLN A 269 -0.72 -7.02 -23.19
N TRP A 270 0.23 -7.04 -22.27
CA TRP A 270 0.38 -6.03 -21.21
C TRP A 270 1.44 -4.96 -21.52
N VAL A 271 2.15 -5.06 -22.62
CA VAL A 271 3.16 -4.07 -23.05
C VAL A 271 2.61 -2.63 -23.11
N PRO A 272 1.34 -2.39 -23.46
CA PRO A 272 0.78 -1.05 -23.39
C PRO A 272 0.77 -0.41 -21.98
N SER A 273 0.98 -1.20 -20.92
CA SER A 273 1.13 -0.67 -19.55
C SER A 273 2.51 -0.09 -19.25
N VAL A 274 3.54 -0.35 -20.07
CA VAL A 274 4.92 0.08 -19.86
C VAL A 274 5.06 1.60 -19.69
N PRO A 275 4.46 2.46 -20.54
CA PRO A 275 4.51 3.90 -20.34
C PRO A 275 3.92 4.35 -19.00
N TYR A 276 2.79 3.74 -18.58
CA TYR A 276 2.17 4.04 -17.28
C TYR A 276 3.08 3.64 -16.13
N PHE A 277 3.70 2.45 -16.21
CA PHE A 277 4.62 1.95 -15.21
C PHE A 277 5.85 2.85 -15.04
N ARG A 278 6.48 3.26 -16.16
CA ARG A 278 7.61 4.20 -16.14
C ARG A 278 7.27 5.50 -15.43
N LEU A 279 6.13 6.09 -15.76
CA LEU A 279 5.69 7.33 -15.13
C LEU A 279 5.36 7.14 -13.64
N LEU A 280 4.68 6.06 -13.27
CA LEU A 280 4.32 5.78 -11.88
C LEU A 280 5.55 5.53 -10.99
N CYS A 281 6.65 5.00 -11.53
CA CYS A 281 7.90 4.87 -10.79
C CYS A 281 8.42 6.22 -10.27
N PHE A 282 8.22 7.33 -11.01
CA PHE A 282 8.59 8.66 -10.51
C PHE A 282 7.72 9.10 -9.32
N SER A 283 6.44 8.77 -9.33
CA SER A 283 5.58 8.98 -8.15
C SER A 283 6.02 8.13 -6.96
N GLY A 284 6.41 6.88 -7.23
CA GLY A 284 6.89 5.92 -6.24
C GLY A 284 8.14 6.37 -5.49
N ILE A 285 8.99 7.16 -6.14
CA ILE A 285 10.17 7.78 -5.49
C ILE A 285 9.74 8.67 -4.33
N CYS A 286 8.66 9.43 -4.47
CA CYS A 286 8.22 10.40 -3.45
C CYS A 286 7.58 9.74 -2.23
N SER A 287 6.94 8.57 -2.41
CA SER A 287 6.09 7.93 -1.40
C SER A 287 6.79 7.65 -0.07
N PRO A 288 7.99 7.02 0.00
CA PRO A 288 8.66 6.72 1.26
C PRO A 288 9.05 7.98 2.05
N PHE A 289 9.42 9.06 1.35
CA PHE A 289 9.75 10.33 1.99
C PHE A 289 8.50 11.00 2.59
N ILE A 290 7.38 10.97 1.87
CA ILE A 290 6.10 11.50 2.37
C ILE A 290 5.68 10.75 3.63
N ILE A 291 5.82 9.42 3.66
CA ILE A 291 5.49 8.59 4.82
C ILE A 291 6.44 8.90 5.99
N LEU A 292 7.74 9.09 5.74
CA LEU A 292 8.71 9.47 6.77
C LEU A 292 8.33 10.79 7.45
N PHE A 293 8.00 11.83 6.67
CA PHE A 293 7.58 13.12 7.22
C PHE A 293 6.22 13.04 7.92
N PHE A 294 5.30 12.23 7.41
CA PHE A 294 4.03 11.96 8.08
C PHE A 294 4.24 11.36 9.48
N ASP A 295 5.13 10.39 9.60
CA ASP A 295 5.48 9.77 10.88
C ASP A 295 6.25 10.72 11.80
N LEU A 296 7.10 11.60 11.25
CA LEU A 296 7.78 12.68 11.97
C LEU A 296 6.77 13.64 12.61
N PHE A 297 5.79 14.13 11.85
CA PHE A 297 4.78 15.05 12.38
C PHE A 297 3.88 14.38 13.43
N ASN A 298 3.57 13.11 13.26
CA ASN A 298 2.82 12.34 14.27
C ASN A 298 3.63 12.17 15.56
N SER A 299 4.95 11.93 15.48
CA SER A 299 5.80 11.79 16.66
C SER A 299 5.93 13.09 17.45
N LEU A 300 5.90 14.23 16.75
CA LEU A 300 5.90 15.56 17.36
C LEU A 300 4.52 16.01 17.88
N GLY A 301 3.48 15.20 17.71
CA GLY A 301 2.11 15.53 18.15
C GLY A 301 1.31 16.40 17.18
N TYR A 302 1.84 16.72 16.00
CA TYR A 302 1.18 17.56 14.99
C TYR A 302 0.27 16.74 14.05
N SER A 303 -0.53 15.82 14.58
CA SER A 303 -1.44 15.00 13.77
C SER A 303 -2.49 15.82 12.99
N TRP A 304 -2.88 16.99 13.52
CA TRP A 304 -3.77 17.92 12.84
C TRP A 304 -3.19 18.47 11.53
N LEU A 305 -1.86 18.67 11.47
CA LEU A 305 -1.17 19.10 10.27
C LEU A 305 -1.27 18.03 9.15
N ASN A 306 -1.10 16.77 9.52
CA ASN A 306 -1.27 15.67 8.57
C ASN A 306 -2.69 15.65 7.97
N LEU A 307 -3.71 15.94 8.79
CA LEU A 307 -5.09 16.04 8.31
C LEU A 307 -5.27 17.20 7.32
N GLN A 308 -4.72 18.38 7.63
CA GLN A 308 -4.80 19.53 6.72
C GLN A 308 -4.07 19.28 5.40
N LEU A 309 -2.87 18.68 5.47
CA LEU A 309 -2.13 18.28 4.27
C LEU A 309 -2.92 17.27 3.44
N GLU A 310 -3.56 16.29 4.07
CA GLU A 310 -4.40 15.31 3.36
C GLU A 310 -5.61 15.95 2.68
N ILE A 311 -6.28 16.90 3.33
CA ILE A 311 -7.41 17.62 2.74
C ILE A 311 -6.94 18.46 1.54
N GLY A 312 -5.87 19.24 1.70
CA GLY A 312 -5.32 20.05 0.62
C GLY A 312 -4.88 19.22 -0.59
N LYS A 313 -4.23 18.08 -0.33
CA LYS A 313 -3.84 17.12 -1.37
C LYS A 313 -5.07 16.57 -2.12
N LYS A 314 -6.15 16.24 -1.43
CA LYS A 314 -7.37 15.72 -2.08
C LYS A 314 -8.07 16.76 -2.93
N ILE A 315 -8.11 18.01 -2.48
CA ILE A 315 -8.63 19.13 -3.30
C ILE A 315 -7.80 19.27 -4.59
N TYR A 316 -6.48 19.26 -4.47
CA TYR A 316 -5.59 19.32 -5.63
C TYR A 316 -5.81 18.14 -6.59
N LEU A 317 -5.95 16.93 -6.06
CA LEU A 317 -6.21 15.73 -6.82
C LEU A 317 -7.49 15.86 -7.66
N PHE A 318 -8.59 16.29 -7.05
CA PHE A 318 -9.86 16.47 -7.74
C PHE A 318 -9.82 17.57 -8.80
N ALA A 319 -9.12 18.68 -8.51
CA ALA A 319 -8.92 19.72 -9.51
C ALA A 319 -8.25 19.19 -10.78
N GLY A 320 -7.22 18.36 -10.63
CA GLY A 320 -6.56 17.75 -11.78
C GLY A 320 -7.42 16.73 -12.52
N ILE A 321 -8.18 15.92 -11.79
CA ILE A 321 -9.15 15.01 -12.42
C ILE A 321 -10.15 15.82 -13.25
N ALA A 322 -10.73 16.88 -12.70
CA ALA A 322 -11.69 17.73 -13.38
C ALA A 322 -11.11 18.42 -14.63
N LEU A 323 -9.82 18.77 -14.59
CA LEU A 323 -9.14 19.44 -15.72
C LEU A 323 -8.70 18.45 -16.82
N PHE A 324 -8.24 17.25 -16.43
CA PHE A 324 -7.54 16.33 -17.34
C PHE A 324 -8.29 15.03 -17.62
N TYR A 325 -9.53 14.85 -17.12
CA TYR A 325 -10.29 13.60 -17.34
C TYR A 325 -10.54 13.28 -18.82
N SER A 326 -10.52 14.28 -19.72
CA SER A 326 -10.72 14.12 -21.16
C SER A 326 -9.43 14.22 -21.99
N SER A 327 -8.31 14.66 -21.38
CA SER A 327 -7.07 14.95 -22.10
C SER A 327 -6.19 13.71 -22.35
N GLY A 328 -6.50 12.58 -21.70
CA GLY A 328 -5.77 11.32 -21.85
C GLY A 328 -5.18 10.81 -20.53
N ILE A 329 -4.95 9.50 -20.47
CA ILE A 329 -4.49 8.83 -19.23
C ILE A 329 -3.10 9.31 -18.81
N LEU A 330 -2.22 9.59 -19.79
CA LEU A 330 -0.87 10.08 -19.48
C LEU A 330 -0.88 11.43 -18.76
N TRP A 331 -1.83 12.31 -19.09
CA TRP A 331 -2.03 13.57 -18.37
C TRP A 331 -2.52 13.37 -16.95
N LEU A 332 -3.42 12.42 -16.75
CA LEU A 332 -3.87 12.04 -15.40
C LEU A 332 -2.72 11.48 -14.56
N ILE A 333 -1.86 10.63 -15.13
CA ILE A 333 -0.68 10.09 -14.43
C ILE A 333 0.34 11.22 -14.18
N GLY A 334 0.55 12.12 -15.14
CA GLY A 334 1.40 13.31 -14.95
C GLY A 334 0.91 14.19 -13.79
N TRP A 335 -0.42 14.37 -13.68
CA TRP A 335 -1.00 15.07 -12.54
C TRP A 335 -0.81 14.34 -11.22
N TRP A 336 -0.89 13.01 -11.22
CA TRP A 336 -0.57 12.20 -10.04
C TRP A 336 0.89 12.35 -9.60
N ILE A 337 1.82 12.45 -10.54
CA ILE A 337 3.23 12.73 -10.24
C ILE A 337 3.36 14.13 -9.62
N SER A 338 2.73 15.15 -10.22
CA SER A 338 2.76 16.50 -9.67
C SER A 338 2.15 16.59 -8.26
N TYR A 339 1.07 15.83 -8.01
CA TYR A 339 0.48 15.66 -6.68
C TYR A 339 1.48 15.07 -5.68
N SER A 340 2.24 14.03 -6.08
CA SER A 340 3.25 13.40 -5.22
C SER A 340 4.40 14.36 -4.90
N VAL A 341 4.88 15.09 -5.92
CA VAL A 341 5.94 16.10 -5.76
C VAL A 341 5.48 17.25 -4.87
N LEU A 342 4.28 17.77 -5.09
CA LEU A 342 3.70 18.85 -4.27
C LEU A 342 3.49 18.37 -2.82
N SER A 343 3.04 17.14 -2.62
CA SER A 343 2.90 16.54 -1.29
C SER A 343 4.22 16.47 -0.55
N LEU A 344 5.28 16.07 -1.24
CA LEU A 344 6.63 16.02 -0.69
C LEU A 344 7.16 17.43 -0.38
N ALA A 345 6.99 18.37 -1.30
CA ALA A 345 7.40 19.77 -1.11
C ALA A 345 6.70 20.42 0.09
N ALA A 346 5.38 20.20 0.23
CA ALA A 346 4.63 20.67 1.39
C ALA A 346 5.15 20.04 2.70
N SER A 347 5.45 18.75 2.70
CA SER A 347 6.02 18.06 3.87
C SER A 347 7.37 18.64 4.26
N ILE A 348 8.25 18.92 3.31
CA ILE A 348 9.56 19.56 3.56
C ILE A 348 9.40 21.00 4.07
N PHE A 349 8.42 21.75 3.52
CA PHE A 349 8.13 23.11 3.99
C PHE A 349 7.78 23.13 5.47
N PHE A 350 6.92 22.22 5.93
CA PHE A 350 6.59 22.10 7.35
C PHE A 350 7.73 21.52 8.19
N ALA A 351 8.52 20.58 7.65
CA ALA A 351 9.72 20.09 8.33
C ALA A 351 10.74 21.21 8.57
N ARG A 352 10.87 22.18 7.65
CA ARG A 352 11.67 23.39 7.86
C ARG A 352 11.15 24.21 9.05
N ARG A 353 9.85 24.38 9.17
CA ARG A 353 9.23 25.19 10.22
C ARG A 353 9.40 24.58 11.61
N PHE A 354 9.27 23.26 11.74
CA PHE A 354 9.29 22.57 13.05
C PHE A 354 10.66 22.03 13.45
N LEU A 355 11.46 21.63 12.47
CA LEU A 355 12.74 20.95 12.70
C LEU A 355 13.95 21.73 12.15
N GLY A 356 13.70 22.83 11.42
CA GLY A 356 14.75 23.57 10.72
C GLY A 356 15.38 22.76 9.57
N TYR A 357 14.71 21.72 9.06
CA TYR A 357 15.18 20.90 7.95
C TYR A 357 14.51 21.35 6.64
N GLY A 358 15.21 22.22 5.92
CA GLY A 358 14.68 22.88 4.73
C GLY A 358 14.99 22.15 3.42
N PHE A 359 14.42 22.69 2.33
CA PHE A 359 14.55 22.11 0.98
C PHE A 359 16.00 21.99 0.51
N GLY A 360 16.87 23.00 0.79
CA GLY A 360 18.27 22.96 0.40
C GLY A 360 19.06 21.84 1.10
N GLU A 361 18.78 21.58 2.39
CA GLU A 361 19.40 20.47 3.11
C GLU A 361 18.86 19.12 2.60
N TYR A 362 17.55 19.04 2.34
CA TYR A 362 16.94 17.85 1.78
C TYR A 362 17.56 17.49 0.42
N VAL A 363 17.66 18.44 -0.49
CA VAL A 363 18.28 18.20 -1.81
C VAL A 363 19.74 17.77 -1.66
N LYS A 364 20.53 18.41 -0.81
CA LYS A 364 21.92 18.01 -0.54
C LYS A 364 22.01 16.56 -0.03
N ASP A 365 21.06 16.14 0.81
CA ASP A 365 21.06 14.79 1.38
C ASP A 365 20.70 13.73 0.35
N ILE A 366 19.83 14.01 -0.63
CA ILE A 366 19.40 13.02 -1.63
C ILE A 366 20.20 13.06 -2.93
N PHE A 367 20.76 14.21 -3.31
CA PHE A 367 21.38 14.46 -4.61
C PHE A 367 22.49 13.48 -4.99
N PRO A 368 23.45 13.12 -4.11
CA PRO A 368 24.49 12.17 -4.46
C PRO A 368 23.93 10.79 -4.87
N TYR A 369 22.91 10.32 -4.16
CA TYR A 369 22.27 9.04 -4.41
C TYR A 369 21.47 9.07 -5.71
N PHE A 370 20.78 10.17 -5.98
CA PHE A 370 20.01 10.35 -7.21
C PHE A 370 20.92 10.38 -8.45
N ILE A 371 21.99 11.20 -8.41
CA ILE A 371 22.93 11.30 -9.55
C ILE A 371 23.62 9.97 -9.82
N LEU A 372 24.06 9.29 -8.77
CA LEU A 372 24.69 7.97 -8.92
C LEU A 372 23.72 6.95 -9.51
N ALA A 373 22.51 6.90 -9.03
CA ALA A 373 21.48 6.00 -9.54
C ALA A 373 21.12 6.32 -11.01
N LEU A 374 21.05 7.62 -11.35
CA LEU A 374 20.79 8.07 -12.73
C LEU A 374 21.96 7.71 -13.66
N ALA A 375 23.20 7.94 -13.24
CA ALA A 375 24.39 7.57 -14.01
C ALA A 375 24.45 6.06 -14.25
N SER A 376 24.19 5.26 -13.20
CA SER A 376 24.11 3.80 -13.31
C SER A 376 22.98 3.37 -14.26
N ALA A 377 21.84 4.06 -14.28
CA ALA A 377 20.72 3.79 -15.19
C ALA A 377 21.12 4.06 -16.65
N ILE A 378 21.77 5.20 -16.91
CA ILE A 378 22.21 5.57 -18.26
C ILE A 378 23.25 4.56 -18.79
N LEU A 379 24.25 4.19 -17.98
CA LEU A 379 25.26 3.19 -18.38
C LEU A 379 24.62 1.81 -18.61
N SER A 380 23.68 1.42 -17.78
CA SER A 380 22.94 0.16 -17.93
C SER A 380 22.02 0.15 -19.16
N CYS A 381 21.49 1.31 -19.59
CA CYS A 381 20.79 1.43 -20.86
C CYS A 381 21.72 1.12 -22.06
N GLY A 382 23.00 1.48 -22.00
CA GLY A 382 23.98 1.08 -23.01
C GLY A 382 24.08 -0.45 -23.13
N VAL A 383 24.19 -1.15 -21.99
CA VAL A 383 24.20 -2.62 -21.95
C VAL A 383 22.88 -3.21 -22.44
N TYR A 384 21.74 -2.60 -22.05
CA TYR A 384 20.40 -3.01 -22.49
C TYR A 384 20.28 -3.04 -24.02
N LEU A 385 20.85 -2.06 -24.73
CA LEU A 385 20.81 -1.96 -26.19
C LEU A 385 21.67 -3.02 -26.88
N LEU A 386 22.73 -3.51 -26.24
CA LEU A 386 23.62 -4.53 -26.79
C LEU A 386 23.05 -5.95 -26.66
N LEU A 387 22.10 -6.18 -25.79
CA LEU A 387 21.57 -7.52 -25.52
C LEU A 387 20.44 -7.87 -26.50
N PRO A 388 20.49 -9.10 -27.11
CA PRO A 388 19.57 -9.47 -28.19
C PRO A 388 18.16 -9.85 -27.70
N SER A 389 18.03 -10.42 -26.49
CA SER A 389 16.74 -10.94 -26.00
C SER A 389 16.32 -10.33 -24.67
N ASP A 390 15.00 -10.25 -24.45
CA ASP A 390 14.41 -9.69 -23.25
C ASP A 390 14.77 -10.47 -21.97
N LEU A 391 15.01 -11.80 -22.09
CA LEU A 391 15.44 -12.61 -20.96
C LEU A 391 16.83 -12.17 -20.46
N TRP A 392 17.79 -12.01 -21.39
CA TRP A 392 19.13 -11.52 -21.06
C TRP A 392 19.09 -10.09 -20.51
N ARG A 393 18.23 -9.23 -21.06
CA ARG A 393 18.01 -7.87 -20.55
C ARG A 393 17.50 -7.91 -19.11
N LEU A 394 16.55 -8.78 -18.79
CA LEU A 394 15.99 -8.88 -17.44
C LEU A 394 16.99 -9.47 -16.43
N CYS A 395 17.89 -10.37 -16.85
CA CYS A 395 18.86 -10.99 -15.94
C CYS A 395 20.15 -10.17 -15.78
N LEU A 396 20.74 -9.68 -16.87
CA LEU A 396 22.07 -9.04 -16.85
C LEU A 396 22.01 -7.55 -16.50
N VAL A 397 21.01 -6.82 -17.02
CA VAL A 397 20.94 -5.38 -16.77
C VAL A 397 20.80 -5.04 -15.28
N PRO A 398 19.97 -5.73 -14.46
CA PRO A 398 19.95 -5.50 -13.03
C PRO A 398 21.29 -5.77 -12.33
N VAL A 399 21.99 -6.82 -12.73
CA VAL A 399 23.30 -7.16 -12.15
C VAL A 399 24.31 -6.06 -12.44
N VAL A 400 24.42 -5.64 -13.71
CA VAL A 400 25.31 -4.54 -14.12
C VAL A 400 24.94 -3.25 -13.39
N TYR A 401 23.66 -2.94 -13.34
CA TYR A 401 23.16 -1.75 -12.65
C TYR A 401 23.56 -1.74 -11.16
N VAL A 402 23.33 -2.85 -10.46
CA VAL A 402 23.66 -2.97 -9.03
C VAL A 402 25.18 -2.87 -8.82
N VAL A 403 25.98 -3.50 -9.66
CA VAL A 403 27.45 -3.42 -9.58
C VAL A 403 27.93 -1.99 -9.81
N LEU A 404 27.40 -1.29 -10.81
CA LEU A 404 27.74 0.12 -11.08
C LEU A 404 27.31 1.02 -9.93
N TYR A 405 26.10 0.84 -9.40
CA TYR A 405 25.59 1.65 -8.30
C TYR A 405 26.39 1.42 -7.01
N LEU A 406 26.59 0.18 -6.59
CA LEU A 406 27.34 -0.13 -5.37
C LEU A 406 28.83 0.19 -5.51
N GLY A 407 29.43 -0.09 -6.67
CA GLY A 407 30.80 0.30 -6.97
C GLY A 407 31.01 1.80 -6.95
N GLY A 408 30.09 2.56 -7.57
CA GLY A 408 30.12 4.03 -7.51
C GLY A 408 29.88 4.58 -6.09
N ALA A 409 28.97 3.96 -5.32
CA ALA A 409 28.73 4.34 -3.92
C ALA A 409 29.96 4.10 -3.05
N TYR A 410 30.72 3.03 -3.30
CA TYR A 410 31.98 2.73 -2.64
C TYR A 410 33.05 3.76 -3.00
N MET A 411 33.22 4.06 -4.30
CA MET A 411 34.21 5.05 -4.78
C MET A 411 33.93 6.47 -4.26
N LEU A 412 32.66 6.86 -4.21
CA LEU A 412 32.22 8.16 -3.68
C LEU A 412 32.18 8.20 -2.15
N LYS A 413 32.51 7.10 -1.47
CA LYS A 413 32.50 6.97 -0.01
C LYS A 413 31.19 7.45 0.61
N LEU A 414 30.05 7.04 0.02
CA LEU A 414 28.75 7.45 0.52
C LEU A 414 28.52 6.92 1.93
N GLU A 415 28.13 7.80 2.86
CA GLU A 415 27.97 7.50 4.29
C GLU A 415 27.14 6.24 4.56
N MET A 416 26.05 6.05 3.80
CA MET A 416 25.14 4.91 4.03
C MET A 416 25.81 3.56 3.73
N LEU A 417 26.69 3.48 2.73
CA LEU A 417 27.40 2.22 2.42
C LEU A 417 28.44 1.94 3.50
N GLN A 418 29.13 2.96 4.02
CA GLN A 418 30.10 2.80 5.10
C GLN A 418 29.44 2.33 6.39
N GLU A 419 28.29 2.89 6.74
CA GLU A 419 27.52 2.45 7.92
C GLU A 419 27.04 1.00 7.80
N LEU A 420 26.56 0.57 6.61
CA LEU A 420 26.16 -0.81 6.38
C LEU A 420 27.34 -1.79 6.49
N SER A 421 28.55 -1.37 6.01
CA SER A 421 29.73 -2.20 6.13
C SER A 421 30.25 -2.34 7.58
N LEU A 422 30.07 -1.30 8.41
CA LEU A 422 30.44 -1.35 9.83
C LEU A 422 29.54 -2.26 10.65
N ILE A 423 28.26 -2.39 10.31
CA ILE A 423 27.33 -3.31 10.98
C ILE A 423 27.73 -4.76 10.71
N HIS A 424 28.17 -5.10 9.50
CA HIS A 424 28.64 -6.45 9.16
C HIS A 424 30.00 -6.84 9.74
N ILE A 425 30.81 -5.88 10.18
CA ILE A 425 32.13 -6.16 10.79
C ILE A 425 32.01 -6.31 12.32
N SER A 426 30.90 -5.84 12.91
CA SER A 426 30.66 -5.90 14.36
C SER A 426 29.85 -7.11 14.84
N GLU A 427 29.36 -7.98 13.94
CA GLU A 427 28.82 -9.31 14.20
C GLU A 427 29.91 -10.38 13.96
#